data_6017f0293b505806600e262e86920a19
#
_entry.id   6017f0293b505806600e262e86920a19
#
_cell.length_a   1.000
_cell.length_b   1.000
_cell.length_c   1.000
_cell.angle_alpha   90.00
_cell.angle_beta   90.00
_cell.angle_gamma   90.00
#
_symmetry.space_group_name_H-M   'P 1'
#
loop_
_entity.id
_entity.type
_entity.pdbx_description
1 polymer ?
#
loop_
_entity_poly.entity_id
_entity_poly.type
_entity_poly.pdbx_seq_one_letter_code
_entity_poly.pdbx_strand_id
1 'polypeptide(L)'
;MTRFIGIRHRIKRTAEGEARPTQVVILQGDAKPRAFDLDTENDELDFLLGRLPTGWRALNEGESVPDTVLPRHVKETEKSKKVPKGYHGLRTGDVVGLIAGGSGGILTFALSRRAEEIKAEVLTISPGVFKDLRAESSDKDDDALLLARTVRDEYTRFKPVTLRDRQMITLIETWRDREQVMKERIAAEQRLRQRMIGYIFCSEEGRYPEAALEDAFDQERSNNVIVKALLKEEVGLKKAVEEAVEQMPVYKEFLSKVEGCGPLIAARLIAGVGDIRKYDDINRFKAYCGVHVRDGEFPKRKAKSRANWNALARQGFYLFVADQCLKRKDSEWGKKLRGYKAKFRAAHPVEVKDGKRTLYTDGHIHRMAIWRTATRFAEKLFREWRKIEGLAGPAQTPKKVRPAPTADTSVSATF
;
A
#
# COMPACT_ATOMS: atom_id res chain seq x y z
N MET A 1 11.72 2.94 -35.12
CA MET A 1 12.66 3.09 -33.98
C MET A 1 11.90 3.11 -32.70
N THR A 2 12.25 2.22 -31.74
CA THR A 2 11.62 2.14 -30.40
C THR A 2 11.94 3.39 -29.61
N ARG A 3 10.95 3.93 -28.88
CA ARG A 3 11.13 5.01 -27.94
C ARG A 3 11.17 4.42 -26.52
N PHE A 4 12.13 4.85 -25.72
CA PHE A 4 12.24 4.49 -24.31
C PHE A 4 11.83 5.69 -23.46
N ILE A 5 10.84 5.50 -22.62
CA ILE A 5 10.17 6.57 -21.89
C ILE A 5 10.37 6.34 -20.40
N GLY A 6 10.93 7.29 -19.70
CA GLY A 6 10.99 7.31 -18.26
C GLY A 6 9.94 8.26 -17.69
N ILE A 7 9.16 7.79 -16.72
CA ILE A 7 8.13 8.59 -16.06
C ILE A 7 8.39 8.63 -14.56
N ARG A 8 8.62 9.84 -14.04
CA ARG A 8 8.59 10.15 -12.62
C ARG A 8 7.22 10.76 -12.30
N HIS A 9 6.38 10.00 -11.59
CA HIS A 9 5.06 10.48 -11.19
C HIS A 9 5.16 11.66 -10.23
N ARG A 10 4.19 12.55 -10.29
CA ARG A 10 4.07 13.77 -9.48
C ARG A 10 4.14 13.51 -7.98
N ILE A 11 4.62 14.50 -7.27
CA ILE A 11 4.65 14.55 -5.81
C ILE A 11 3.83 15.77 -5.39
N LYS A 12 2.72 15.55 -4.67
CA LYS A 12 1.83 16.64 -4.20
C LYS A 12 2.52 17.55 -3.19
N ARG A 13 3.46 17.03 -2.41
CA ARG A 13 4.20 17.78 -1.41
C ARG A 13 5.54 17.10 -1.11
N THR A 14 6.64 17.77 -1.37
CA THR A 14 7.99 17.34 -0.97
C THR A 14 8.22 17.58 0.52
N ALA A 15 9.36 17.15 1.05
CA ALA A 15 9.76 17.48 2.43
C ALA A 15 9.89 19.00 2.64
N GLU A 16 10.27 19.72 1.60
CA GLU A 16 10.40 21.19 1.55
C GLU A 16 9.05 21.89 1.32
N GLY A 17 7.98 21.15 1.08
CA GLY A 17 6.62 21.67 0.93
C GLY A 17 6.19 21.97 -0.50
N GLU A 18 7.05 21.77 -1.49
CA GLU A 18 6.77 22.02 -2.90
C GLU A 18 6.05 20.86 -3.58
N ALA A 19 5.19 21.16 -4.55
CA ALA A 19 4.63 20.19 -5.47
C ALA A 19 5.56 20.01 -6.68
N ARG A 20 5.69 18.77 -7.18
CA ARG A 20 6.42 18.49 -8.42
C ARG A 20 5.50 17.80 -9.41
N PRO A 21 5.46 18.25 -10.66
CA PRO A 21 4.64 17.63 -11.70
C PRO A 21 5.14 16.23 -12.06
N THR A 22 4.35 15.50 -12.83
CA THR A 22 4.78 14.27 -13.47
C THR A 22 5.74 14.63 -14.59
N GLN A 23 6.96 14.14 -14.51
CA GLN A 23 7.99 14.35 -15.52
C GLN A 23 8.08 13.17 -16.45
N VAL A 24 8.17 13.45 -17.74
CA VAL A 24 8.33 12.47 -18.82
C VAL A 24 9.60 12.77 -19.60
N VAL A 25 10.45 11.76 -19.78
CA VAL A 25 11.61 11.85 -20.67
C VAL A 25 11.54 10.75 -21.70
N ILE A 26 11.71 11.14 -22.97
CA ILE A 26 11.71 10.23 -24.12
C ILE A 26 13.09 10.18 -24.75
N LEU A 27 13.63 8.97 -24.88
CA LEU A 27 14.84 8.65 -25.63
C LEU A 27 14.46 7.97 -26.95
N GLN A 28 15.03 8.40 -28.05
CA GLN A 28 14.80 7.81 -29.39
C GLN A 28 16.08 7.81 -30.20
N GLY A 29 16.69 6.64 -30.38
CA GLY A 29 18.00 6.53 -31.03
C GLY A 29 19.04 7.43 -30.38
N ASP A 30 19.86 8.10 -31.19
CA ASP A 30 20.90 9.03 -30.75
C ASP A 30 20.40 10.49 -30.64
N ALA A 31 19.10 10.72 -30.78
CA ALA A 31 18.53 12.05 -30.65
C ALA A 31 18.63 12.58 -29.20
N LYS A 32 18.75 13.89 -29.07
CA LYS A 32 18.75 14.54 -27.76
C LYS A 32 17.50 14.15 -26.96
N PRO A 33 17.62 13.81 -25.66
CA PRO A 33 16.48 13.50 -24.82
C PRO A 33 15.41 14.60 -24.87
N ARG A 34 14.16 14.22 -24.98
CA ARG A 34 13.02 15.15 -24.91
C ARG A 34 12.38 15.03 -23.54
N ALA A 35 12.48 16.09 -22.74
CA ALA A 35 11.87 16.18 -21.42
C ALA A 35 10.70 17.17 -21.44
N PHE A 36 9.63 16.85 -20.72
CA PHE A 36 8.49 17.75 -20.50
C PHE A 36 7.72 17.32 -19.25
N ASP A 37 7.01 18.27 -18.66
CA ASP A 37 6.22 18.07 -17.48
C ASP A 37 4.74 17.91 -17.83
N LEU A 38 4.03 17.11 -17.05
CA LEU A 38 2.58 16.96 -17.06
C LEU A 38 2.07 17.57 -15.76
N ASP A 39 1.57 18.79 -15.83
CA ASP A 39 1.23 19.60 -14.65
C ASP A 39 -0.08 19.13 -14.00
N THR A 40 -1.00 18.59 -14.78
CA THR A 40 -2.34 18.20 -14.36
C THR A 40 -2.65 16.73 -14.69
N GLU A 41 -3.73 16.21 -14.05
CA GLU A 41 -4.30 14.91 -14.41
C GLU A 41 -4.80 14.85 -15.85
N ASN A 42 -5.24 16.00 -16.40
CA ASN A 42 -5.64 16.08 -17.81
C ASN A 42 -4.44 15.89 -18.74
N ASP A 43 -3.27 16.47 -18.41
CA ASP A 43 -2.06 16.27 -19.20
C ASP A 43 -1.59 14.82 -19.16
N GLU A 44 -1.69 14.16 -17.99
CA GLU A 44 -1.40 12.72 -17.85
C GLU A 44 -2.33 11.87 -18.73
N LEU A 45 -3.64 12.21 -18.73
CA LEU A 45 -4.64 11.53 -19.58
C LEU A 45 -4.38 11.80 -21.06
N ASP A 46 -4.07 13.03 -21.42
CA ASP A 46 -3.78 13.41 -22.81
C ASP A 46 -2.50 12.74 -23.30
N PHE A 47 -1.46 12.66 -22.48
CA PHE A 47 -0.25 11.90 -22.81
C PHE A 47 -0.57 10.41 -23.02
N LEU A 48 -1.33 9.81 -22.11
CA LEU A 48 -1.77 8.42 -22.19
C LEU A 48 -2.49 8.13 -23.52
N LEU A 49 -3.38 9.02 -23.94
CA LEU A 49 -4.19 8.87 -25.15
C LEU A 49 -3.48 9.33 -26.42
N GLY A 50 -2.23 9.82 -26.35
CA GLY A 50 -1.51 10.35 -27.48
C GLY A 50 -2.03 11.71 -27.96
N ARG A 51 -2.68 12.48 -27.09
CA ARG A 51 -3.37 13.73 -27.40
C ARG A 51 -2.86 14.94 -26.60
N LEU A 52 -1.67 14.86 -25.99
CA LEU A 52 -1.06 15.99 -25.29
C LEU A 52 -0.68 17.08 -26.31
N PRO A 53 -1.23 18.30 -26.23
CA PRO A 53 -0.97 19.36 -27.21
C PRO A 53 0.49 19.79 -27.25
N THR A 54 1.05 19.93 -28.45
CA THR A 54 2.41 20.41 -28.67
C THR A 54 2.43 21.69 -29.51
N GLY A 55 2.46 22.81 -28.82
CA GLY A 55 2.37 24.11 -29.45
C GLY A 55 0.94 24.45 -29.89
N TRP A 56 0.74 25.73 -30.23
CA TRP A 56 -0.57 26.30 -30.48
C TRP A 56 -0.52 27.16 -31.73
N ARG A 57 -1.60 27.13 -32.54
CA ARG A 57 -1.81 28.07 -33.64
C ARG A 57 -3.14 28.80 -33.49
N ALA A 58 -3.20 30.02 -33.91
CA ALA A 58 -4.48 30.70 -34.01
C ALA A 58 -5.28 30.07 -35.15
N LEU A 59 -6.61 30.10 -35.06
CA LEU A 59 -7.50 29.82 -36.17
C LEU A 59 -7.46 31.01 -37.14
N ASN A 60 -7.50 30.75 -38.42
CA ASN A 60 -7.65 31.80 -39.44
C ASN A 60 -9.06 32.38 -39.37
N GLU A 61 -9.25 33.56 -39.96
CA GLU A 61 -10.55 34.20 -40.04
C GLU A 61 -11.52 33.29 -40.82
N GLY A 62 -12.67 32.97 -40.21
CA GLY A 62 -13.64 32.03 -40.77
C GLY A 62 -13.37 30.55 -40.61
N GLU A 63 -12.21 30.18 -40.01
CA GLU A 63 -11.88 28.78 -39.75
C GLU A 63 -12.62 28.29 -38.50
N SER A 64 -13.37 27.16 -38.59
CA SER A 64 -14.00 26.48 -37.47
C SER A 64 -12.99 25.60 -36.71
N VAL A 65 -13.24 25.37 -35.44
CA VAL A 65 -12.46 24.38 -34.66
C VAL A 65 -12.63 23.00 -35.30
N PRO A 66 -11.54 22.31 -35.66
CA PRO A 66 -11.66 20.95 -36.22
C PRO A 66 -12.32 19.98 -35.21
N ASP A 67 -13.20 19.10 -35.68
CA ASP A 67 -13.91 18.11 -34.88
C ASP A 67 -12.96 17.15 -34.12
N THR A 68 -11.73 17.01 -34.58
CA THR A 68 -10.69 16.19 -33.94
C THR A 68 -10.07 16.84 -32.73
N VAL A 69 -10.28 18.14 -32.51
CA VAL A 69 -9.76 18.90 -31.35
C VAL A 69 -10.75 18.81 -30.20
N LEU A 70 -10.27 18.33 -29.07
CA LEU A 70 -11.11 18.27 -27.88
C LEU A 70 -11.46 19.67 -27.36
N PRO A 71 -12.68 19.92 -26.84
CA PRO A 71 -13.06 21.24 -26.31
C PRO A 71 -12.05 21.83 -25.32
N ARG A 72 -11.48 20.99 -24.42
CA ARG A 72 -10.46 21.42 -23.45
C ARG A 72 -9.11 21.81 -24.09
N HIS A 73 -8.87 21.46 -25.36
CA HIS A 73 -7.69 21.85 -26.12
C HIS A 73 -7.90 23.10 -26.97
N VAL A 74 -9.01 23.77 -26.82
CA VAL A 74 -9.24 25.07 -27.44
C VAL A 74 -8.88 26.15 -26.41
N LYS A 75 -7.91 27.00 -26.74
CA LYS A 75 -7.59 28.17 -25.92
C LYS A 75 -8.27 29.40 -26.47
N GLU A 76 -9.17 29.97 -25.72
CA GLU A 76 -9.80 31.24 -26.08
C GLU A 76 -8.95 32.40 -25.56
N THR A 77 -8.62 33.32 -26.44
CA THR A 77 -7.98 34.59 -26.10
C THR A 77 -8.89 35.72 -26.56
N GLU A 78 -8.74 36.92 -26.02
CA GLU A 78 -9.58 38.08 -26.37
C GLU A 78 -9.71 38.34 -27.88
N LYS A 79 -8.71 37.92 -28.68
CA LYS A 79 -8.66 38.23 -30.12
C LYS A 79 -8.82 37.00 -31.02
N SER A 80 -8.67 35.77 -30.53
CA SER A 80 -8.72 34.57 -31.39
C SER A 80 -8.85 33.29 -30.56
N LYS A 81 -9.38 32.23 -31.23
CA LYS A 81 -9.28 30.86 -30.68
C LYS A 81 -7.97 30.24 -31.19
N LYS A 82 -7.28 29.53 -30.30
CA LYS A 82 -6.07 28.77 -30.63
C LYS A 82 -6.32 27.30 -30.46
N VAL A 83 -5.78 26.51 -31.41
CA VAL A 83 -5.85 25.04 -31.44
C VAL A 83 -4.45 24.43 -31.45
N PRO A 84 -4.28 23.18 -31.03
CA PRO A 84 -2.98 22.51 -31.02
C PRO A 84 -2.42 22.41 -32.49
N LYS A 85 -1.10 22.61 -32.60
CA LYS A 85 -0.38 22.33 -33.87
C LYS A 85 -0.15 20.84 -34.09
N GLY A 86 -0.06 20.07 -33.00
CA GLY A 86 0.18 18.65 -33.02
C GLY A 86 0.02 18.05 -31.65
N TYR A 87 0.26 16.75 -31.51
CA TYR A 87 0.07 16.02 -30.26
C TYR A 87 1.26 15.13 -29.96
N HIS A 88 1.57 15.04 -28.65
CA HIS A 88 2.49 14.06 -28.08
C HIS A 88 1.72 13.01 -27.26
N GLY A 89 2.40 11.93 -26.94
CA GLY A 89 1.90 10.92 -26.04
C GLY A 89 2.42 9.53 -26.36
N LEU A 90 1.79 8.55 -25.74
CA LEU A 90 2.11 7.14 -25.89
C LEU A 90 1.79 6.65 -27.31
N ARG A 91 2.68 5.84 -27.89
CA ARG A 91 2.58 5.31 -29.27
C ARG A 91 2.86 3.82 -29.29
N THR A 92 2.46 3.18 -30.36
CA THR A 92 2.79 1.78 -30.65
C THR A 92 4.30 1.54 -30.61
N GLY A 93 4.71 0.48 -29.91
CA GLY A 93 6.11 0.08 -29.76
C GLY A 93 6.91 0.88 -28.74
N ASP A 94 6.29 1.77 -27.97
CA ASP A 94 6.96 2.45 -26.85
C ASP A 94 7.24 1.48 -25.71
N VAL A 95 8.37 1.71 -25.01
CA VAL A 95 8.74 1.01 -23.79
C VAL A 95 8.81 2.03 -22.65
N VAL A 96 7.93 1.92 -21.68
CA VAL A 96 7.79 2.87 -20.57
C VAL A 96 8.34 2.28 -19.29
N GLY A 97 9.27 2.98 -18.65
CA GLY A 97 9.81 2.64 -17.33
C GLY A 97 9.33 3.61 -16.25
N LEU A 98 8.81 3.08 -15.14
CA LEU A 98 8.40 3.86 -13.99
C LEU A 98 8.62 3.12 -12.66
N ILE A 99 8.55 3.86 -11.54
CA ILE A 99 8.75 3.28 -10.21
C ILE A 99 7.45 2.65 -9.72
N ALA A 100 7.51 1.39 -9.29
CA ALA A 100 6.36 0.69 -8.73
C ALA A 100 5.95 1.26 -7.36
N GLY A 101 4.72 1.70 -7.23
CA GLY A 101 4.09 2.03 -5.95
C GLY A 101 3.89 3.53 -5.70
N GLY A 102 3.38 3.85 -4.51
CA GLY A 102 3.04 5.22 -4.14
C GLY A 102 1.79 5.74 -4.85
N SER A 103 1.78 7.04 -5.15
CA SER A 103 0.68 7.73 -5.84
C SER A 103 0.58 7.38 -7.33
N GLY A 104 1.64 6.80 -7.91
CA GLY A 104 1.69 6.45 -9.33
C GLY A 104 0.93 5.18 -9.72
N GLY A 105 0.28 4.49 -8.79
CA GLY A 105 -0.43 3.24 -9.08
C GLY A 105 -1.53 3.40 -10.13
N ILE A 106 -2.35 4.44 -10.02
CA ILE A 106 -3.46 4.71 -10.94
C ILE A 106 -2.92 5.01 -12.35
N LEU A 107 -1.89 5.85 -12.46
CA LEU A 107 -1.26 6.14 -13.75
C LEU A 107 -0.61 4.89 -14.35
N THR A 108 0.05 4.06 -13.53
CA THR A 108 0.62 2.77 -13.94
C THR A 108 -0.44 1.84 -14.52
N PHE A 109 -1.59 1.75 -13.84
CA PHE A 109 -2.74 0.97 -14.31
C PHE A 109 -3.21 1.47 -15.68
N ALA A 110 -3.45 2.78 -15.80
CA ALA A 110 -3.95 3.39 -17.02
C ALA A 110 -2.96 3.22 -18.19
N LEU A 111 -1.67 3.47 -17.97
CA LEU A 111 -0.60 3.25 -18.95
C LEU A 111 -0.53 1.79 -19.39
N SER A 112 -0.56 0.84 -18.46
CA SER A 112 -0.51 -0.59 -18.81
C SER A 112 -1.71 -1.05 -19.63
N ARG A 113 -2.92 -0.59 -19.28
CA ARG A 113 -4.13 -0.89 -20.07
C ARG A 113 -4.03 -0.33 -21.49
N ARG A 114 -3.62 0.94 -21.61
CA ARG A 114 -3.46 1.58 -22.92
C ARG A 114 -2.35 0.94 -23.74
N ALA A 115 -1.23 0.60 -23.11
CA ALA A 115 -0.11 -0.07 -23.78
C ALA A 115 -0.52 -1.41 -24.39
N GLU A 116 -1.36 -2.19 -23.72
CA GLU A 116 -1.92 -3.44 -24.24
C GLU A 116 -2.75 -3.19 -25.52
N GLU A 117 -3.59 -2.13 -25.55
CA GLU A 117 -4.40 -1.75 -26.71
C GLU A 117 -3.54 -1.36 -27.93
N ILE A 118 -2.44 -0.64 -27.72
CA ILE A 118 -1.60 -0.07 -28.78
C ILE A 118 -0.29 -0.82 -29.01
N LYS A 119 -0.09 -1.99 -28.40
CA LYS A 119 1.15 -2.78 -28.48
C LYS A 119 2.39 -2.00 -28.05
N ALA A 120 2.30 -1.29 -26.95
CA ALA A 120 3.41 -0.72 -26.19
C ALA A 120 3.69 -1.56 -24.94
N GLU A 121 4.76 -1.28 -24.22
CA GLU A 121 5.11 -1.98 -22.98
C GLU A 121 5.21 -1.00 -21.81
N VAL A 122 4.71 -1.42 -20.65
CA VAL A 122 4.86 -0.67 -19.40
C VAL A 122 5.55 -1.55 -18.37
N LEU A 123 6.64 -1.06 -17.86
CA LEU A 123 7.56 -1.76 -16.99
C LEU A 123 7.76 -1.00 -15.69
N THR A 124 7.87 -1.70 -14.57
CA THR A 124 8.10 -1.08 -13.27
C THR A 124 9.38 -1.58 -12.63
N ILE A 125 10.09 -0.66 -11.96
CA ILE A 125 11.24 -0.97 -11.12
C ILE A 125 10.86 -0.78 -9.64
N SER A 126 11.41 -1.61 -8.75
CA SER A 126 11.13 -1.45 -7.32
C SER A 126 11.83 -0.20 -6.76
N PRO A 127 11.21 0.51 -5.78
CA PRO A 127 11.81 1.70 -5.17
C PRO A 127 13.19 1.46 -4.56
N GLY A 128 13.45 0.23 -4.04
CA GLY A 128 14.74 -0.14 -3.47
C GLY A 128 15.84 -0.19 -4.53
N VAL A 129 15.59 -0.94 -5.63
CA VAL A 129 16.53 -1.04 -6.75
C VAL A 129 16.78 0.34 -7.39
N PHE A 130 15.72 1.14 -7.55
CA PHE A 130 15.87 2.49 -8.09
C PHE A 130 16.66 3.42 -7.16
N LYS A 131 16.52 3.26 -5.84
CA LYS A 131 17.32 4.01 -4.87
C LYS A 131 18.82 3.71 -4.99
N ASP A 132 19.16 2.45 -5.22
CA ASP A 132 20.57 2.04 -5.40
C ASP A 132 21.14 2.65 -6.70
N LEU A 133 20.38 2.60 -7.81
CA LEU A 133 20.74 3.27 -9.07
C LEU A 133 20.92 4.79 -8.91
N ARG A 134 20.04 5.44 -8.14
CA ARG A 134 20.11 6.87 -7.87
C ARG A 134 21.33 7.24 -7.03
N ALA A 135 21.81 6.37 -6.14
CA ALA A 135 23.00 6.63 -5.33
C ALA A 135 24.27 6.74 -6.18
N GLU A 136 24.27 6.12 -7.37
CA GLU A 136 25.32 6.19 -8.36
C GLU A 136 25.20 7.44 -9.27
N SER A 137 24.04 8.12 -9.28
CA SER A 137 23.71 9.32 -10.06
C SER A 137 23.41 10.50 -9.12
N SER A 138 23.98 11.66 -9.37
CA SER A 138 24.05 12.75 -8.38
C SER A 138 22.82 13.65 -8.26
N ASP A 139 21.81 13.58 -9.14
CA ASP A 139 20.71 14.54 -9.13
C ASP A 139 19.32 13.87 -9.09
N LYS A 140 18.47 14.35 -8.14
CA LYS A 140 17.08 13.89 -7.98
C LYS A 140 16.14 14.39 -9.09
N ASP A 141 16.50 15.44 -9.77
CA ASP A 141 15.67 16.01 -10.82
C ASP A 141 15.78 15.23 -12.13
N ASP A 142 16.81 14.39 -12.25
CA ASP A 142 17.05 13.51 -13.39
C ASP A 142 16.37 12.13 -13.30
N ASP A 143 15.49 11.89 -12.32
CA ASP A 143 14.86 10.58 -12.12
C ASP A 143 14.15 10.02 -13.37
N ALA A 144 13.46 10.87 -14.14
CA ALA A 144 12.80 10.44 -15.37
C ALA A 144 13.80 10.08 -16.46
N LEU A 145 14.90 10.82 -16.58
CA LEU A 145 15.99 10.51 -17.51
C LEU A 145 16.71 9.22 -17.11
N LEU A 146 16.98 9.05 -15.82
CA LEU A 146 17.59 7.83 -15.29
C LEU A 146 16.70 6.61 -15.59
N LEU A 147 15.38 6.71 -15.37
CA LEU A 147 14.43 5.65 -15.71
C LEU A 147 14.43 5.33 -17.20
N ALA A 148 14.45 6.35 -18.08
CA ALA A 148 14.48 6.16 -19.52
C ALA A 148 15.76 5.46 -19.99
N ARG A 149 16.91 5.84 -19.44
CA ARG A 149 18.20 5.19 -19.71
C ARG A 149 18.21 3.76 -19.19
N THR A 150 17.84 3.56 -17.93
CA THR A 150 17.86 2.23 -17.31
C THR A 150 16.92 1.26 -18.02
N VAL A 151 15.73 1.70 -18.45
CA VAL A 151 14.81 0.81 -19.18
C VAL A 151 15.35 0.47 -20.59
N ARG A 152 16.14 1.34 -21.20
CA ARG A 152 16.81 1.09 -22.46
C ARG A 152 18.00 0.13 -22.33
N ASP A 153 18.85 0.40 -21.32
CA ASP A 153 20.18 -0.24 -21.21
C ASP A 153 20.15 -1.48 -20.29
N GLU A 154 19.23 -1.52 -19.31
CA GLU A 154 19.14 -2.55 -18.27
C GLU A 154 17.68 -3.05 -18.10
N TYR A 155 17.05 -3.38 -19.19
CA TYR A 155 15.63 -3.84 -19.25
C TYR A 155 15.29 -4.91 -18.21
N THR A 156 16.21 -5.83 -17.91
CA THR A 156 16.00 -6.95 -16.97
C THR A 156 15.80 -6.52 -15.51
N ARG A 157 16.14 -5.29 -15.17
CA ARG A 157 15.86 -4.72 -13.82
C ARG A 157 14.40 -4.38 -13.63
N PHE A 158 13.64 -4.27 -14.69
CA PHE A 158 12.23 -3.95 -14.68
C PHE A 158 11.37 -5.20 -14.73
N LYS A 159 10.12 -5.05 -14.32
CA LYS A 159 9.08 -6.08 -14.42
C LYS A 159 7.91 -5.53 -15.23
N PRO A 160 7.37 -6.29 -16.20
CA PRO A 160 6.21 -5.87 -16.95
C PRO A 160 4.99 -5.74 -16.03
N VAL A 161 4.17 -4.73 -16.31
CA VAL A 161 2.88 -4.54 -15.64
C VAL A 161 1.82 -5.34 -16.38
N THR A 162 1.37 -6.40 -15.74
CA THR A 162 0.39 -7.34 -16.30
C THR A 162 -1.02 -7.12 -15.75
N LEU A 163 -1.99 -7.87 -16.24
CA LEU A 163 -3.35 -7.89 -15.69
C LEU A 163 -3.37 -8.16 -14.19
N ARG A 164 -2.52 -9.10 -13.73
CA ARG A 164 -2.36 -9.41 -12.30
C ARG A 164 -1.95 -8.17 -11.48
N ASP A 165 -1.05 -7.35 -12.01
CA ASP A 165 -0.60 -6.12 -11.35
C ASP A 165 -1.70 -5.07 -11.32
N ARG A 166 -2.49 -4.95 -12.39
CA ARG A 166 -3.68 -4.09 -12.42
C ARG A 166 -4.72 -4.51 -11.39
N GLN A 167 -4.99 -5.81 -11.25
CA GLN A 167 -5.87 -6.34 -10.21
C GLN A 167 -5.36 -6.01 -8.80
N MET A 168 -4.05 -6.10 -8.58
CA MET A 168 -3.43 -5.71 -7.31
C MET A 168 -3.61 -4.21 -7.03
N ILE A 169 -3.41 -3.36 -8.03
CA ILE A 169 -3.61 -1.90 -7.91
C ILE A 169 -5.07 -1.62 -7.56
N THR A 170 -6.03 -2.22 -8.27
CA THR A 170 -7.45 -2.09 -7.99
C THR A 170 -7.77 -2.46 -6.54
N LEU A 171 -7.30 -3.62 -6.07
CA LEU A 171 -7.53 -4.05 -4.69
C LEU A 171 -6.96 -3.05 -3.67
N ILE A 172 -5.76 -2.53 -3.91
CA ILE A 172 -5.11 -1.57 -2.99
C ILE A 172 -5.91 -0.26 -2.93
N GLU A 173 -6.33 0.28 -4.07
CA GLU A 173 -7.08 1.54 -4.12
C GLU A 173 -8.48 1.37 -3.49
N THR A 174 -9.23 0.33 -3.87
CA THR A 174 -10.56 0.04 -3.27
C THR A 174 -10.46 -0.19 -1.75
N TRP A 175 -9.38 -0.84 -1.29
CA TRP A 175 -9.11 -0.97 0.15
C TRP A 175 -8.89 0.37 0.82
N ARG A 176 -8.13 1.28 0.21
CA ARG A 176 -7.86 2.63 0.73
C ARG A 176 -9.14 3.45 0.84
N ASP A 177 -9.96 3.43 -0.20
CA ASP A 177 -11.25 4.14 -0.23
C ASP A 177 -12.15 3.65 0.90
N ARG A 178 -12.29 2.31 1.04
CA ARG A 178 -13.07 1.73 2.14
C ARG A 178 -12.52 2.14 3.51
N GLU A 179 -11.21 2.12 3.71
CA GLU A 179 -10.59 2.50 4.99
C GLU A 179 -10.82 3.98 5.29
N GLN A 180 -10.82 4.84 4.30
CA GLN A 180 -11.10 6.26 4.45
C GLN A 180 -12.56 6.51 4.82
N VAL A 181 -13.51 5.96 4.07
CA VAL A 181 -14.95 6.09 4.35
C VAL A 181 -15.29 5.55 5.74
N MET A 182 -14.72 4.40 6.14
CA MET A 182 -14.87 3.87 7.49
C MET A 182 -14.39 4.86 8.56
N LYS A 183 -13.24 5.52 8.38
CA LYS A 183 -12.72 6.53 9.31
C LYS A 183 -13.63 7.75 9.37
N GLU A 184 -14.14 8.22 8.24
CA GLU A 184 -15.07 9.34 8.15
C GLU A 184 -16.39 9.02 8.87
N ARG A 185 -16.94 7.82 8.68
CA ARG A 185 -18.12 7.36 9.40
C ARG A 185 -17.90 7.34 10.91
N ILE A 186 -16.82 6.73 11.38
CA ILE A 186 -16.50 6.70 12.82
C ILE A 186 -16.38 8.13 13.38
N ALA A 187 -15.69 9.02 12.66
CA ALA A 187 -15.56 10.41 13.08
C ALA A 187 -16.91 11.15 13.08
N ALA A 188 -17.79 10.88 12.11
CA ALA A 188 -19.13 11.45 12.06
C ALA A 188 -20.00 10.97 13.24
N GLU A 189 -19.95 9.67 13.55
CA GLU A 189 -20.66 9.09 14.71
C GLU A 189 -20.16 9.68 16.03
N GLN A 190 -18.84 9.84 16.19
CA GLN A 190 -18.27 10.48 17.39
C GLN A 190 -18.71 11.92 17.54
N ARG A 191 -18.69 12.73 16.46
CA ARG A 191 -19.18 14.11 16.47
C ARG A 191 -20.66 14.18 16.81
N LEU A 192 -21.47 13.27 16.23
CA LEU A 192 -22.90 13.18 16.52
C LEU A 192 -23.16 12.91 18.00
N ARG A 193 -22.44 11.91 18.57
CA ARG A 193 -22.52 11.57 20.00
C ARG A 193 -22.15 12.75 20.89
N GLN A 194 -21.07 13.45 20.60
CA GLN A 194 -20.62 14.60 21.38
C GLN A 194 -21.62 15.74 21.32
N ARG A 195 -22.21 16.00 20.15
CA ARG A 195 -23.26 17.01 19.98
C ARG A 195 -24.50 16.66 20.79
N MET A 196 -24.96 15.41 20.71
CA MET A 196 -26.13 14.94 21.47
C MET A 196 -25.89 15.08 22.98
N ILE A 197 -24.73 14.65 23.48
CA ILE A 197 -24.35 14.82 24.89
C ILE A 197 -24.37 16.30 25.27
N GLY A 198 -23.78 17.18 24.43
CA GLY A 198 -23.78 18.62 24.67
C GLY A 198 -25.19 19.20 24.78
N TYR A 199 -26.11 18.84 23.91
CA TYR A 199 -27.50 19.29 23.98
C TYR A 199 -28.22 18.83 25.26
N ILE A 200 -27.96 17.59 25.71
CA ILE A 200 -28.58 17.05 26.92
C ILE A 200 -27.99 17.75 28.16
N PHE A 201 -26.68 17.82 28.27
CA PHE A 201 -26.01 18.30 29.48
C PHE A 201 -26.03 19.83 29.61
N CYS A 202 -26.09 20.59 28.51
CA CYS A 202 -26.14 22.04 28.50
C CYS A 202 -27.57 22.61 28.37
N SER A 203 -28.60 21.75 28.44
CA SER A 203 -30.00 22.20 28.43
C SER A 203 -30.38 22.86 29.76
N GLU A 204 -30.70 24.12 29.74
CA GLU A 204 -31.23 24.84 30.92
C GLU A 204 -32.60 24.28 31.36
N GLU A 205 -33.35 23.69 30.46
CA GLU A 205 -34.65 23.06 30.72
C GLU A 205 -34.55 21.67 31.31
N GLY A 206 -33.33 21.14 31.54
CA GLY A 206 -33.11 19.83 32.14
C GLY A 206 -33.68 18.66 31.30
N ARG A 207 -33.55 18.73 29.98
CA ARG A 207 -34.04 17.69 29.06
C ARG A 207 -33.17 16.45 29.14
N TYR A 208 -33.53 15.54 30.04
CA TYR A 208 -32.89 14.25 30.13
C TYR A 208 -33.70 13.21 29.35
N PRO A 209 -33.07 12.34 28.53
CA PRO A 209 -33.79 11.23 27.90
C PRO A 209 -34.32 10.27 28.97
N GLU A 210 -35.52 9.76 28.79
CA GLU A 210 -36.10 8.71 29.66
C GLU A 210 -35.35 7.37 29.50
N ALA A 211 -34.82 7.10 28.30
CA ALA A 211 -34.01 5.93 27.98
C ALA A 211 -32.53 6.18 28.27
N ALA A 212 -31.73 5.10 28.28
CA ALA A 212 -30.28 5.20 28.37
C ALA A 212 -29.70 6.05 27.24
N LEU A 213 -28.59 6.79 27.53
CA LEU A 213 -27.94 7.65 26.52
C LEU A 213 -27.50 6.88 25.27
N GLU A 214 -27.17 5.60 25.43
CA GLU A 214 -26.80 4.70 24.33
C GLU A 214 -27.99 4.48 23.37
N ASP A 215 -29.19 4.24 23.89
CA ASP A 215 -30.40 4.03 23.10
C ASP A 215 -30.81 5.31 22.35
N ALA A 216 -30.75 6.45 23.02
CA ALA A 216 -30.97 7.76 22.40
C ALA A 216 -29.94 8.05 21.28
N PHE A 217 -28.70 7.68 21.50
CA PHE A 217 -27.63 7.83 20.47
C PHE A 217 -27.87 6.89 19.28
N ASP A 218 -28.24 5.64 19.52
CA ASP A 218 -28.51 4.68 18.45
C ASP A 218 -29.70 5.09 17.59
N GLN A 219 -30.72 5.70 18.20
CA GLN A 219 -31.85 6.29 17.47
C GLN A 219 -31.39 7.50 16.64
N GLU A 220 -30.66 8.44 17.22
CA GLU A 220 -30.12 9.61 16.51
C GLU A 220 -29.18 9.18 15.37
N ARG A 221 -28.29 8.22 15.61
CA ARG A 221 -27.38 7.65 14.60
C ARG A 221 -28.17 7.03 13.46
N SER A 222 -29.23 6.29 13.78
CA SER A 222 -30.05 5.61 12.78
C SER A 222 -30.87 6.59 11.92
N ASN A 223 -31.08 7.83 12.37
CA ASN A 223 -31.80 8.87 11.65
C ASN A 223 -30.88 9.87 10.92
N ASN A 224 -29.62 9.91 11.29
CA ASN A 224 -28.66 10.88 10.74
C ASN A 224 -28.32 10.58 9.27
N VAL A 225 -28.63 11.53 8.39
CA VAL A 225 -28.46 11.41 6.93
C VAL A 225 -27.00 11.16 6.53
N ILE A 226 -26.03 11.87 7.16
CA ILE A 226 -24.61 11.74 6.86
C ILE A 226 -24.10 10.37 7.26
N VAL A 227 -24.40 9.91 8.47
CA VAL A 227 -23.99 8.58 8.96
C VAL A 227 -24.57 7.48 8.09
N LYS A 228 -25.85 7.59 7.69
CA LYS A 228 -26.49 6.63 6.77
C LYS A 228 -25.81 6.59 5.41
N ALA A 229 -25.48 7.74 4.83
CA ALA A 229 -24.80 7.83 3.54
C ALA A 229 -23.42 7.16 3.59
N LEU A 230 -22.61 7.49 4.61
CA LEU A 230 -21.31 6.89 4.81
C LEU A 230 -21.36 5.38 5.07
N LEU A 231 -22.36 4.92 5.84
CA LEU A 231 -22.56 3.49 6.08
C LEU A 231 -22.92 2.75 4.78
N LYS A 232 -23.81 3.30 3.97
CA LYS A 232 -24.16 2.74 2.65
C LYS A 232 -22.95 2.64 1.73
N GLU A 233 -22.13 3.68 1.69
CA GLU A 233 -20.91 3.70 0.89
C GLU A 233 -19.88 2.69 1.40
N GLU A 234 -19.68 2.59 2.74
CA GLU A 234 -18.78 1.58 3.32
C GLU A 234 -19.19 0.15 2.98
N VAL A 235 -20.52 -0.13 2.98
CA VAL A 235 -21.06 -1.45 2.58
C VAL A 235 -20.79 -1.71 1.10
N GLY A 236 -20.97 -0.74 0.23
CA GLY A 236 -20.65 -0.85 -1.20
C GLY A 236 -19.17 -1.12 -1.44
N LEU A 237 -18.30 -0.34 -0.82
CA LEU A 237 -16.85 -0.52 -0.90
C LEU A 237 -16.37 -1.84 -0.28
N LYS A 238 -17.02 -2.31 0.79
CA LYS A 238 -16.74 -3.64 1.34
C LYS A 238 -16.97 -4.72 0.29
N LYS A 239 -18.10 -4.68 -0.41
CA LYS A 239 -18.42 -5.64 -1.49
C LYS A 239 -17.39 -5.55 -2.62
N ALA A 240 -17.03 -4.34 -3.05
CA ALA A 240 -16.02 -4.14 -4.07
C ALA A 240 -14.63 -4.70 -3.66
N VAL A 241 -14.25 -4.58 -2.38
CA VAL A 241 -13.02 -5.20 -1.84
C VAL A 241 -13.11 -6.73 -1.86
N GLU A 242 -14.26 -7.30 -1.51
CA GLU A 242 -14.50 -8.76 -1.54
C GLU A 242 -14.39 -9.29 -2.98
N GLU A 243 -15.01 -8.61 -3.93
CA GLU A 243 -14.92 -8.95 -5.36
C GLU A 243 -13.48 -8.81 -5.90
N ALA A 244 -12.76 -7.75 -5.53
CA ALA A 244 -11.39 -7.53 -5.96
C ALA A 244 -10.41 -8.56 -5.39
N VAL A 245 -10.54 -8.94 -4.11
CA VAL A 245 -9.66 -9.94 -3.49
C VAL A 245 -9.90 -11.34 -4.06
N GLU A 246 -11.12 -11.65 -4.45
CA GLU A 246 -11.47 -12.92 -5.08
C GLU A 246 -10.79 -13.11 -6.45
N GLN A 247 -10.36 -12.02 -7.11
CA GLN A 247 -9.58 -12.14 -8.34
C GLN A 247 -8.11 -12.48 -8.09
N MET A 248 -7.60 -12.32 -6.86
CA MET A 248 -6.20 -12.52 -6.54
C MET A 248 -5.83 -14.02 -6.44
N PRO A 249 -4.83 -14.51 -7.19
CA PRO A 249 -4.41 -15.91 -7.14
C PRO A 249 -4.06 -16.37 -5.72
N VAL A 250 -3.35 -15.57 -4.94
CA VAL A 250 -2.98 -15.90 -3.55
C VAL A 250 -4.20 -16.07 -2.65
N TYR A 251 -5.29 -15.39 -2.92
CA TYR A 251 -6.54 -15.62 -2.20
C TYR A 251 -7.19 -16.94 -2.63
N LYS A 252 -7.39 -17.14 -3.92
CA LYS A 252 -8.03 -18.36 -4.48
C LYS A 252 -7.31 -19.63 -4.06
N GLU A 253 -5.99 -19.63 -4.18
CA GLU A 253 -5.20 -20.86 -4.01
C GLU A 253 -4.78 -21.12 -2.57
N PHE A 254 -4.64 -20.09 -1.74
CA PHE A 254 -4.13 -20.24 -0.38
C PHE A 254 -5.02 -19.60 0.69
N LEU A 255 -5.23 -18.27 0.70
CA LEU A 255 -5.82 -17.59 1.85
C LEU A 255 -7.28 -17.98 2.10
N SER A 256 -8.08 -18.26 1.06
CA SER A 256 -9.47 -18.72 1.18
C SER A 256 -9.61 -20.07 1.90
N LYS A 257 -8.55 -20.87 1.86
CA LYS A 257 -8.48 -22.21 2.53
C LYS A 257 -8.02 -22.09 3.98
N VAL A 258 -7.59 -20.91 4.42
CA VAL A 258 -7.14 -20.68 5.80
C VAL A 258 -8.34 -20.26 6.64
N GLU A 259 -8.76 -21.14 7.53
CA GLU A 259 -9.90 -20.88 8.43
C GLU A 259 -9.69 -19.59 9.25
N GLY A 260 -10.65 -18.68 9.14
CA GLY A 260 -10.59 -17.34 9.75
C GLY A 260 -9.94 -16.27 8.87
N CYS A 261 -9.37 -16.61 7.72
CA CYS A 261 -8.85 -15.64 6.76
C CYS A 261 -9.90 -15.32 5.69
N GLY A 262 -11.02 -14.73 6.10
CA GLY A 262 -12.06 -14.27 5.16
C GLY A 262 -11.58 -13.13 4.25
N PRO A 263 -12.41 -12.73 3.25
CA PRO A 263 -12.02 -11.78 2.21
C PRO A 263 -11.41 -10.47 2.73
N LEU A 264 -11.99 -9.88 3.78
CA LEU A 264 -11.49 -8.61 4.35
C LEU A 264 -10.13 -8.74 5.05
N ILE A 265 -9.88 -9.87 5.73
CA ILE A 265 -8.56 -10.12 6.34
C ILE A 265 -7.52 -10.37 5.24
N ALA A 266 -7.89 -11.16 4.23
CA ALA A 266 -7.04 -11.43 3.08
C ALA A 266 -6.72 -10.15 2.29
N ALA A 267 -7.74 -9.32 2.00
CA ALA A 267 -7.56 -8.04 1.31
C ALA A 267 -6.60 -7.12 2.08
N ARG A 268 -6.76 -7.02 3.41
CA ARG A 268 -5.85 -6.24 4.26
C ARG A 268 -4.41 -6.75 4.22
N LEU A 269 -4.23 -8.07 4.27
CA LEU A 269 -2.91 -8.70 4.17
C LEU A 269 -2.29 -8.42 2.81
N ILE A 270 -3.02 -8.64 1.72
CA ILE A 270 -2.55 -8.47 0.36
C ILE A 270 -2.23 -6.99 0.08
N ALA A 271 -3.15 -6.08 0.41
CA ALA A 271 -2.95 -4.63 0.23
C ALA A 271 -1.79 -4.11 1.09
N GLY A 272 -1.62 -4.64 2.31
CA GLY A 272 -0.54 -4.25 3.20
C GLY A 272 0.83 -4.76 2.76
N VAL A 273 0.91 -5.98 2.23
CA VAL A 273 2.14 -6.57 1.68
C VAL A 273 2.49 -5.94 0.34
N GLY A 274 1.48 -5.71 -0.50
CA GLY A 274 1.67 -5.28 -1.88
C GLY A 274 2.28 -6.39 -2.74
N ASP A 275 3.22 -6.06 -3.62
CA ASP A 275 3.83 -7.03 -4.51
C ASP A 275 4.84 -7.93 -3.78
N ILE A 276 4.56 -9.23 -3.70
CA ILE A 276 5.44 -10.23 -3.06
C ILE A 276 6.78 -10.38 -3.79
N ARG A 277 6.84 -10.06 -5.07
CA ARG A 277 8.06 -10.15 -5.89
C ARG A 277 9.16 -9.16 -5.47
N LYS A 278 8.84 -8.19 -4.59
CA LYS A 278 9.82 -7.25 -4.00
C LYS A 278 10.73 -7.90 -2.96
N TYR A 279 10.33 -9.07 -2.42
CA TYR A 279 11.01 -9.67 -1.28
C TYR A 279 11.71 -10.96 -1.70
N ASP A 280 13.01 -10.91 -1.82
CA ASP A 280 13.83 -12.07 -2.13
C ASP A 280 14.06 -12.95 -0.89
N ASP A 281 14.05 -12.33 0.31
CA ASP A 281 14.31 -12.98 1.59
C ASP A 281 13.13 -12.84 2.56
N ILE A 282 12.85 -13.93 3.27
CA ILE A 282 11.79 -14.02 4.28
C ILE A 282 11.99 -13.07 5.46
N ASN A 283 13.23 -12.72 5.81
CA ASN A 283 13.49 -11.82 6.92
C ASN A 283 13.19 -10.37 6.53
N ARG A 284 13.50 -9.98 5.28
CA ARG A 284 13.08 -8.68 4.72
C ARG A 284 11.55 -8.58 4.69
N PHE A 285 10.87 -9.64 4.27
CA PHE A 285 9.41 -9.69 4.29
C PHE A 285 8.85 -9.53 5.70
N LYS A 286 9.34 -10.30 6.68
CA LYS A 286 8.92 -10.17 8.09
C LYS A 286 9.19 -8.79 8.67
N ALA A 287 10.34 -8.20 8.34
CA ALA A 287 10.69 -6.85 8.77
C ALA A 287 9.72 -5.80 8.21
N TYR A 288 9.43 -5.89 6.92
CA TYR A 288 8.44 -5.01 6.27
C TYR A 288 7.05 -5.15 6.89
N CYS A 289 6.60 -6.36 7.17
CA CYS A 289 5.31 -6.63 7.83
C CYS A 289 5.32 -6.32 9.34
N GLY A 290 6.45 -5.97 9.93
CA GLY A 290 6.58 -5.67 11.36
C GLY A 290 6.30 -6.86 12.28
N VAL A 291 6.52 -8.08 11.79
CA VAL A 291 6.34 -9.34 12.53
C VAL A 291 7.64 -10.08 12.78
N HIS A 292 8.78 -9.40 12.58
CA HIS A 292 10.12 -9.94 12.90
C HIS A 292 10.41 -9.82 14.40
N VAL A 293 11.39 -10.61 14.84
CA VAL A 293 11.96 -10.50 16.19
C VAL A 293 13.39 -10.02 16.02
N ARG A 294 13.78 -9.00 16.78
CA ARG A 294 15.14 -8.49 16.86
C ARG A 294 15.59 -8.53 18.32
N ASP A 295 16.72 -9.13 18.57
CA ASP A 295 17.30 -9.24 19.93
C ASP A 295 16.32 -9.82 20.99
N GLY A 296 15.51 -10.80 20.56
CA GLY A 296 14.49 -11.43 21.42
C GLY A 296 13.19 -10.62 21.56
N GLU A 297 13.13 -9.39 21.08
CA GLU A 297 11.96 -8.51 21.20
C GLU A 297 11.24 -8.28 19.87
N PHE A 298 9.92 -8.06 19.97
CA PHE A 298 9.15 -7.54 18.85
C PHE A 298 9.30 -6.02 18.73
N PRO A 299 9.40 -5.49 17.49
CA PRO A 299 9.57 -4.06 17.30
C PRO A 299 8.37 -3.29 17.86
N LYS A 300 8.66 -2.32 18.72
CA LYS A 300 7.69 -1.39 19.30
C LYS A 300 7.77 -0.04 18.57
N ARG A 301 6.62 0.61 18.37
CA ARG A 301 6.61 1.98 17.88
C ARG A 301 7.20 2.91 18.94
N LYS A 302 8.22 3.64 18.57
CA LYS A 302 8.79 4.70 19.41
C LYS A 302 8.01 5.99 19.19
N ALA A 303 7.76 6.76 20.26
CA ALA A 303 7.17 8.08 20.15
C ALA A 303 8.01 8.98 19.21
N LYS A 304 7.36 9.83 18.44
CA LYS A 304 7.99 10.78 17.51
C LYS A 304 8.86 10.15 16.40
N SER A 305 8.86 8.81 16.23
CA SER A 305 9.58 8.17 15.13
C SER A 305 8.63 7.48 14.16
N ARG A 306 8.99 7.47 12.86
CA ARG A 306 8.27 6.65 11.88
C ARG A 306 8.61 5.18 12.11
N ALA A 307 7.59 4.33 12.08
CA ALA A 307 7.79 2.89 12.09
C ALA A 307 8.49 2.48 10.78
N ASN A 308 9.47 1.58 10.87
CA ASN A 308 10.18 1.02 9.72
C ASN A 308 9.46 -0.21 9.12
N TRP A 309 8.16 -0.36 9.38
CA TRP A 309 7.31 -1.42 8.84
C TRP A 309 6.01 -0.87 8.29
N ASN A 310 5.34 -1.67 7.45
CA ASN A 310 4.01 -1.35 6.97
C ASN A 310 2.96 -1.60 8.06
N ALA A 311 2.27 -0.54 8.49
CA ALA A 311 1.28 -0.61 9.56
C ALA A 311 0.06 -1.45 9.17
N LEU A 312 -0.39 -1.39 7.91
CA LEU A 312 -1.53 -2.14 7.40
C LEU A 312 -1.26 -3.64 7.40
N ALA A 313 -0.09 -4.06 6.89
CA ALA A 313 0.33 -5.46 6.92
C ALA A 313 0.41 -5.97 8.36
N ARG A 314 1.09 -5.22 9.25
CA ARG A 314 1.21 -5.60 10.68
C ARG A 314 -0.15 -5.76 11.34
N GLN A 315 -1.08 -4.83 11.09
CA GLN A 315 -2.44 -4.90 11.62
C GLN A 315 -3.20 -6.11 11.04
N GLY A 316 -3.02 -6.43 9.76
CA GLY A 316 -3.64 -7.61 9.14
C GLY A 316 -3.21 -8.91 9.83
N PHE A 317 -1.91 -9.10 10.06
CA PHE A 317 -1.39 -10.25 10.79
C PHE A 317 -1.87 -10.30 12.24
N TYR A 318 -1.92 -9.14 12.91
CA TYR A 318 -2.42 -9.06 14.28
C TYR A 318 -3.90 -9.46 14.37
N LEU A 319 -4.77 -8.87 13.53
CA LEU A 319 -6.21 -9.14 13.54
C LEU A 319 -6.53 -10.59 13.17
N PHE A 320 -5.80 -11.17 12.21
CA PHE A 320 -5.96 -12.59 11.90
C PHE A 320 -5.73 -13.45 13.14
N VAL A 321 -4.69 -13.19 13.92
CA VAL A 321 -4.36 -14.02 15.08
C VAL A 321 -5.17 -13.61 16.31
N ALA A 322 -5.21 -12.33 16.66
CA ALA A 322 -5.79 -11.84 17.90
C ALA A 322 -7.33 -11.89 17.93
N ASP A 323 -7.97 -11.89 16.75
CA ASP A 323 -9.42 -11.99 16.64
C ASP A 323 -9.84 -13.34 16.06
N GLN A 324 -9.39 -13.67 14.85
CA GLN A 324 -9.93 -14.83 14.14
C GLN A 324 -9.43 -16.17 14.70
N CYS A 325 -8.11 -16.31 14.97
CA CYS A 325 -7.57 -17.54 15.56
C CYS A 325 -7.99 -17.72 17.00
N LEU A 326 -8.18 -16.64 17.74
CA LEU A 326 -8.66 -16.70 19.13
C LEU A 326 -10.07 -17.25 19.22
N LYS A 327 -10.97 -16.82 18.33
CA LYS A 327 -12.35 -17.29 18.24
C LYS A 327 -12.44 -18.73 17.72
N ARG A 328 -11.54 -19.11 16.80
CA ARG A 328 -11.50 -20.43 16.16
C ARG A 328 -10.43 -21.32 16.78
N LYS A 329 -10.67 -21.75 18.00
CA LYS A 329 -9.70 -22.49 18.81
C LYS A 329 -9.22 -23.78 18.17
N ASP A 330 -10.06 -24.46 17.40
CA ASP A 330 -9.78 -25.78 16.82
C ASP A 330 -9.17 -25.71 15.41
N SER A 331 -9.15 -24.51 14.80
CA SER A 331 -8.45 -24.28 13.54
C SER A 331 -6.93 -24.55 13.68
N GLU A 332 -6.26 -24.80 12.56
CA GLU A 332 -4.79 -24.99 12.54
C GLU A 332 -4.05 -23.90 13.31
N TRP A 333 -4.42 -22.63 13.03
CA TRP A 333 -3.75 -21.47 13.64
C TRP A 333 -4.22 -21.16 15.06
N GLY A 334 -5.46 -21.50 15.40
CA GLY A 334 -5.97 -21.45 16.76
C GLY A 334 -5.24 -22.46 17.68
N LYS A 335 -5.02 -23.69 17.21
CA LYS A 335 -4.20 -24.70 17.91
C LYS A 335 -2.76 -24.22 18.10
N LYS A 336 -2.13 -23.63 17.07
CA LYS A 336 -0.78 -23.05 17.18
C LYS A 336 -0.72 -21.91 18.20
N LEU A 337 -1.70 -21.00 18.22
CA LEU A 337 -1.77 -19.91 19.19
C LEU A 337 -1.81 -20.46 20.63
N ARG A 338 -2.68 -21.44 20.88
CA ARG A 338 -2.78 -22.09 22.21
C ARG A 338 -1.48 -22.82 22.59
N GLY A 339 -0.89 -23.55 21.66
CA GLY A 339 0.38 -24.24 21.88
C GLY A 339 1.52 -23.26 22.25
N TYR A 340 1.62 -22.11 21.56
CA TYR A 340 2.61 -21.10 21.94
C TYR A 340 2.29 -20.45 23.26
N LYS A 341 1.02 -20.21 23.59
CA LYS A 341 0.63 -19.68 24.92
C LYS A 341 1.05 -20.63 26.03
N ALA A 342 0.78 -21.93 25.90
CA ALA A 342 1.20 -22.96 26.85
C ALA A 342 2.73 -23.03 26.97
N LYS A 343 3.44 -23.06 25.84
CA LYS A 343 4.91 -23.10 25.81
C LYS A 343 5.52 -21.88 26.50
N PHE A 344 5.03 -20.68 26.24
CA PHE A 344 5.56 -19.47 26.88
C PHE A 344 5.20 -19.42 28.37
N ARG A 345 4.03 -19.93 28.78
CA ARG A 345 3.68 -20.03 30.21
C ARG A 345 4.58 -21.02 30.94
N ALA A 346 4.92 -22.16 30.34
CA ALA A 346 5.84 -23.13 30.88
C ALA A 346 7.28 -22.56 31.04
N ALA A 347 7.71 -21.75 30.03
CA ALA A 347 9.04 -21.11 30.10
C ALA A 347 9.11 -19.92 31.09
N HIS A 348 7.96 -19.34 31.45
CA HIS A 348 7.86 -18.20 32.36
C HIS A 348 6.76 -18.48 33.39
N PRO A 349 7.01 -19.36 34.36
CA PRO A 349 6.02 -19.70 35.42
C PRO A 349 5.65 -18.47 36.24
N VAL A 350 4.48 -18.54 36.89
CA VAL A 350 4.04 -17.50 37.82
C VAL A 350 4.82 -17.69 39.12
N GLU A 351 5.85 -16.89 39.28
CA GLU A 351 6.57 -16.80 40.56
C GLU A 351 6.03 -15.62 41.36
N VAL A 352 5.71 -15.82 42.62
CA VAL A 352 5.38 -14.76 43.55
C VAL A 352 6.62 -14.53 44.43
N LYS A 353 7.38 -13.48 44.14
CA LYS A 353 8.47 -13.02 45.01
C LYS A 353 7.98 -11.78 45.78
N ASP A 354 8.09 -11.84 47.11
CA ASP A 354 7.78 -10.73 48.01
C ASP A 354 6.38 -10.10 47.80
N GLY A 355 5.36 -10.93 47.53
CA GLY A 355 3.99 -10.46 47.27
C GLY A 355 3.78 -9.73 45.94
N LYS A 356 4.82 -9.57 45.12
CA LYS A 356 4.73 -8.93 43.78
C LYS A 356 4.67 -9.99 42.70
N ARG A 357 3.69 -9.82 41.79
CA ARG A 357 3.59 -10.65 40.59
C ARG A 357 4.80 -10.47 39.68
N THR A 358 5.21 -11.58 39.05
CA THR A 358 6.32 -11.60 38.09
C THR A 358 6.07 -10.70 36.85
N LEU A 359 7.15 -10.38 36.13
CA LEU A 359 7.18 -9.58 34.89
C LEU A 359 6.30 -10.15 33.74
N TYR A 360 5.96 -11.45 33.77
CA TYR A 360 5.23 -12.14 32.70
C TYR A 360 3.77 -12.42 33.10
N THR A 361 2.95 -11.36 33.10
CA THR A 361 1.50 -11.50 33.31
C THR A 361 0.85 -12.35 32.19
N ASP A 362 -0.38 -12.85 32.42
CA ASP A 362 -1.13 -13.61 31.43
C ASP A 362 -1.36 -12.83 30.13
N GLY A 363 -1.59 -11.52 30.24
CA GLY A 363 -1.70 -10.64 29.07
C GLY A 363 -0.38 -10.49 28.32
N HIS A 364 0.77 -10.52 29.01
CA HIS A 364 2.08 -10.50 28.36
C HIS A 364 2.33 -11.80 27.59
N ILE A 365 2.14 -12.95 28.23
CA ILE A 365 2.24 -14.27 27.61
C ILE A 365 1.32 -14.40 26.40
N HIS A 366 0.09 -13.92 26.52
CA HIS A 366 -0.87 -13.94 25.41
C HIS A 366 -0.37 -13.11 24.22
N ARG A 367 0.14 -11.90 24.44
CA ARG A 367 0.74 -11.07 23.39
C ARG A 367 1.95 -11.71 22.73
N MET A 368 2.82 -12.36 23.51
CA MET A 368 3.95 -13.12 22.98
C MET A 368 3.47 -14.24 22.04
N ALA A 369 2.43 -14.99 22.44
CA ALA A 369 1.86 -16.07 21.65
C ALA A 369 1.22 -15.54 20.35
N ILE A 370 0.47 -14.42 20.41
CA ILE A 370 -0.10 -13.76 19.22
C ILE A 370 1.00 -13.44 18.20
N TRP A 371 2.04 -12.72 18.62
CA TRP A 371 3.10 -12.31 17.69
C TRP A 371 3.91 -13.48 17.18
N ARG A 372 4.15 -14.50 17.98
CA ARG A 372 4.82 -15.71 17.49
C ARG A 372 4.00 -16.44 16.43
N THR A 373 2.69 -16.53 16.63
CA THR A 373 1.77 -17.13 15.66
C THR A 373 1.72 -16.29 14.39
N ALA A 374 1.63 -14.95 14.51
CA ALA A 374 1.66 -14.03 13.38
C ALA A 374 2.94 -14.16 12.56
N THR A 375 4.11 -14.27 13.20
CA THR A 375 5.39 -14.50 12.52
C THR A 375 5.37 -15.81 11.72
N ARG A 376 4.84 -16.89 12.30
CA ARG A 376 4.77 -18.19 11.62
C ARG A 376 3.77 -18.20 10.48
N PHE A 377 2.66 -17.48 10.63
CA PHE A 377 1.71 -17.31 9.54
C PHE A 377 2.31 -16.47 8.39
N ALA A 378 3.03 -15.40 8.72
CA ALA A 378 3.75 -14.61 7.71
C ALA A 378 4.79 -15.46 6.94
N GLU A 379 5.51 -16.32 7.63
CA GLU A 379 6.46 -17.25 7.00
C GLU A 379 5.76 -18.24 6.04
N LYS A 380 4.58 -18.75 6.41
CA LYS A 380 3.79 -19.63 5.55
C LYS A 380 3.23 -18.86 4.35
N LEU A 381 2.63 -17.68 4.59
CA LEU A 381 2.12 -16.81 3.53
C LEU A 381 3.21 -16.46 2.51
N PHE A 382 4.40 -16.08 2.96
CA PHE A 382 5.52 -15.75 2.09
C PHE A 382 5.88 -16.91 1.13
N ARG A 383 5.99 -18.14 1.66
CA ARG A 383 6.36 -19.31 0.85
C ARG A 383 5.26 -19.66 -0.16
N GLU A 384 4.01 -19.72 0.31
CA GLU A 384 2.88 -20.10 -0.56
C GLU A 384 2.65 -19.02 -1.65
N TRP A 385 2.72 -17.74 -1.29
CA TRP A 385 2.52 -16.68 -2.27
C TRP A 385 3.62 -16.65 -3.33
N ARG A 386 4.89 -16.79 -2.92
CA ARG A 386 6.00 -16.89 -3.88
C ARG A 386 5.86 -18.11 -4.81
N LYS A 387 5.42 -19.24 -4.27
CA LYS A 387 5.15 -20.45 -5.07
C LYS A 387 4.04 -20.19 -6.10
N ILE A 388 2.94 -19.57 -5.72
CA ILE A 388 1.83 -19.20 -6.62
C ILE A 388 2.30 -18.25 -7.73
N GLU A 389 3.23 -17.34 -7.42
CA GLU A 389 3.83 -16.41 -8.40
C GLU A 389 4.96 -17.05 -9.24
N GLY A 390 5.19 -18.35 -9.12
CA GLY A 390 6.27 -19.05 -9.86
C GLY A 390 7.69 -18.63 -9.48
N LEU A 391 7.87 -17.98 -8.31
CA LEU A 391 9.17 -17.54 -7.85
C LEU A 391 9.91 -18.70 -7.18
N ALA A 392 11.21 -18.84 -7.47
CA ALA A 392 12.07 -19.82 -6.80
C ALA A 392 11.92 -19.72 -5.27
N GLY A 393 11.97 -20.86 -4.59
CA GLY A 393 11.97 -20.90 -3.13
C GLY A 393 13.06 -19.98 -2.56
N PRO A 394 12.89 -19.43 -1.33
CA PRO A 394 13.91 -18.63 -0.71
C PRO A 394 15.21 -19.41 -0.67
N ALA A 395 16.30 -18.79 -1.10
CA ALA A 395 17.64 -19.35 -0.88
C ALA A 395 17.72 -19.73 0.60
N GLN A 396 18.10 -20.97 0.90
CA GLN A 396 18.29 -21.39 2.28
C GLN A 396 19.39 -20.50 2.86
N THR A 397 19.00 -19.57 3.71
CA THR A 397 19.99 -18.79 4.48
C THR A 397 20.82 -19.81 5.26
N PRO A 398 22.15 -19.85 5.10
CA PRO A 398 22.97 -20.77 5.88
C PRO A 398 22.64 -20.54 7.36
N LYS A 399 22.34 -21.59 8.09
CA LYS A 399 22.13 -21.52 9.55
C LYS A 399 23.38 -20.89 10.11
N LYS A 400 23.26 -19.65 10.64
CA LYS A 400 24.33 -19.10 11.49
C LYS A 400 24.56 -20.13 12.58
N VAL A 401 25.69 -20.82 12.51
CA VAL A 401 26.19 -21.67 13.59
C VAL A 401 26.35 -20.71 14.78
N ARG A 402 25.56 -20.91 15.81
CA ARG A 402 25.80 -20.20 17.07
C ARG A 402 27.21 -20.59 17.51
N PRO A 403 28.11 -19.64 17.80
CA PRO A 403 29.36 -19.99 18.45
C PRO A 403 28.98 -20.69 19.76
N ALA A 404 29.70 -21.79 20.05
CA ALA A 404 29.56 -22.49 21.32
C ALA A 404 29.75 -21.52 22.47
N PRO A 405 28.99 -21.64 23.58
CA PRO A 405 29.22 -20.81 24.73
C PRO A 405 30.69 -21.00 25.16
N THR A 406 31.45 -19.93 25.13
CA THR A 406 32.79 -19.90 25.72
C THR A 406 32.64 -20.21 27.18
N ALA A 407 33.31 -21.29 27.64
CA ALA A 407 33.37 -21.64 29.05
C ALA A 407 33.92 -20.46 29.85
N ASP A 408 33.14 -19.96 30.81
CA ASP A 408 33.57 -18.99 31.78
C ASP A 408 34.71 -19.60 32.60
N THR A 409 35.93 -19.16 32.29
CA THR A 409 37.05 -19.33 33.21
C THR A 409 36.91 -18.28 34.30
N SER A 410 36.26 -18.68 35.38
CA SER A 410 36.30 -17.95 36.67
C SER A 410 37.73 -17.86 37.15
N VAL A 411 38.37 -16.69 36.98
CA VAL A 411 39.57 -16.33 37.74
C VAL A 411 39.11 -15.59 39.02
N SER A 412 39.21 -16.29 40.12
CA SER A 412 39.15 -15.70 41.45
C SER A 412 40.30 -14.70 41.57
N ALA A 413 40.01 -13.46 41.85
CA ALA A 413 40.94 -12.47 42.36
C ALA A 413 40.43 -11.99 43.73
N THR A 414 41.03 -12.51 44.77
CA THR A 414 41.13 -11.94 46.11
C THR A 414 41.81 -10.57 46.04
N PHE A 415 41.12 -9.50 46.45
CA PHE A 415 41.55 -8.44 47.40
C PHE A 415 40.39 -7.46 47.56
#